data_138a1b8a0ecd01e44acbee3cd885496b
#
_entry.id   138a1b8a0ecd01e44acbee3cd885496b
#
_cell.length_a   1.000
_cell.length_b   1.000
_cell.length_c   1.000
_cell.angle_alpha   90.00
_cell.angle_beta   90.00
_cell.angle_gamma   90.00
#
_symmetry.space_group_name_H-M   'P 1'
#
loop_
_entity.id
_entity.type
_entity.pdbx_description
1 polymer ?
#
loop_
_entity_poly.entity_id
_entity_poly.type
_entity_poly.pdbx_seq_one_letter_code
_entity_poly.pdbx_strand_id
1 'polypeptide(L)'
;VLATDPDADRLGVRVKDKNGEYHDLTGNMSGCLLADYEIGQRNALRGLPEDGYLIKTIVTTNMADAIADYYNTGLIEVLTGFKYIGQQILGFETSKKGEYLFGFEESYGCLIGTHARDKDAIVATMALCEAAAYYKTKDMTLWDAMIEMYERYGYYKDDIQSITLKGIEGLAKIQEILETLRKNPPAEIAGYKVLKARDYKADTIQDMQTGEVSSTGLPTSNVLYYDLSDDAWLCVRPSGTEPKVKFYYGIKGTSLSDADEKSAAMGREVLAMIDKIM
;
A
#
# COMPACT_ATOMS: atom_id res chain seq x y z
N VAL A 1 3.53 -19.27 -11.00
CA VAL A 1 2.34 -19.91 -10.41
C VAL A 1 1.39 -18.80 -9.98
N LEU A 2 0.13 -18.94 -10.37
CA LEU A 2 -0.93 -17.98 -10.04
C LEU A 2 -2.06 -18.75 -9.34
N ALA A 3 -2.63 -18.18 -8.29
CA ALA A 3 -3.72 -18.77 -7.54
C ALA A 3 -4.67 -17.68 -7.05
N THR A 4 -5.95 -17.82 -7.36
CA THR A 4 -7.00 -16.94 -6.82
C THR A 4 -7.49 -17.47 -5.47
N ASP A 5 -8.08 -16.61 -4.67
CA ASP A 5 -8.90 -17.01 -3.55
C ASP A 5 -10.31 -17.50 -4.02
N PRO A 6 -11.17 -17.99 -3.13
CA PRO A 6 -12.42 -18.65 -3.53
C PRO A 6 -13.40 -17.77 -4.31
N ASP A 7 -13.44 -16.47 -4.07
CA ASP A 7 -14.30 -15.49 -4.75
C ASP A 7 -13.59 -14.77 -5.92
N ALA A 8 -12.33 -15.16 -6.22
CA ALA A 8 -11.53 -14.72 -7.35
C ALA A 8 -11.35 -13.19 -7.41
N ASP A 9 -11.26 -12.54 -6.26
CA ASP A 9 -10.99 -11.11 -6.16
C ASP A 9 -9.51 -10.79 -5.85
N ARG A 10 -8.74 -11.76 -5.32
CA ARG A 10 -7.31 -11.66 -4.99
C ARG A 10 -6.49 -12.67 -5.75
N LEU A 11 -5.25 -12.29 -6.07
CA LEU A 11 -4.33 -13.11 -6.83
C LEU A 11 -3.01 -13.30 -6.09
N GLY A 12 -2.76 -14.52 -5.62
CA GLY A 12 -1.45 -14.95 -5.15
C GLY A 12 -0.52 -15.23 -6.33
N VAL A 13 0.70 -14.70 -6.24
CA VAL A 13 1.68 -14.74 -7.34
C VAL A 13 3.00 -15.30 -6.86
N ARG A 14 3.50 -16.33 -7.55
CA ARG A 14 4.83 -16.88 -7.34
C ARG A 14 5.57 -16.95 -8.65
N VAL A 15 6.71 -16.30 -8.73
CA VAL A 15 7.51 -16.15 -9.96
C VAL A 15 8.82 -16.93 -9.84
N LYS A 16 9.37 -17.32 -10.97
CA LYS A 16 10.64 -18.04 -11.05
C LYS A 16 11.70 -17.10 -11.62
N ASP A 17 12.87 -17.04 -10.98
CA ASP A 17 14.01 -16.31 -11.50
C ASP A 17 14.82 -17.10 -12.54
N LYS A 18 15.89 -16.50 -13.07
CA LYS A 18 16.79 -17.14 -14.05
C LYS A 18 17.59 -18.30 -13.48
N ASN A 19 17.79 -18.37 -12.15
CA ASN A 19 18.50 -19.45 -11.49
C ASN A 19 17.57 -20.66 -11.20
N GLY A 20 16.27 -20.48 -11.42
CA GLY A 20 15.27 -21.49 -11.17
C GLY A 20 14.67 -21.44 -9.77
N GLU A 21 14.99 -20.42 -8.97
CA GLU A 21 14.41 -20.20 -7.65
C GLU A 21 13.05 -19.52 -7.74
N TYR A 22 12.18 -19.81 -6.77
CA TYR A 22 10.84 -19.26 -6.72
C TYR A 22 10.72 -18.18 -5.64
N HIS A 23 10.16 -17.05 -6.04
CA HIS A 23 9.90 -15.89 -5.18
C HIS A 23 8.40 -15.64 -5.07
N ASP A 24 7.90 -15.52 -3.84
CA ASP A 24 6.51 -15.14 -3.59
C ASP A 24 6.41 -13.60 -3.66
N LEU A 25 5.56 -13.09 -4.57
CA LEU A 25 5.29 -11.66 -4.61
C LEU A 25 4.20 -11.31 -3.58
N THR A 26 4.45 -10.29 -2.76
CA THR A 26 3.41 -9.71 -1.91
C THR A 26 2.37 -9.00 -2.77
N GLY A 27 1.22 -8.66 -2.18
CA GLY A 27 0.20 -7.87 -2.88
C GLY A 27 0.73 -6.51 -3.34
N ASN A 28 1.60 -5.87 -2.54
CA ASN A 28 2.28 -4.63 -2.94
C ASN A 28 3.22 -4.85 -4.14
N MET A 29 4.01 -5.91 -4.13
CA MET A 29 4.94 -6.21 -5.24
C MET A 29 4.19 -6.50 -6.54
N SER A 30 3.18 -7.39 -6.51
CA SER A 30 2.38 -7.72 -7.68
C SER A 30 1.55 -6.54 -8.18
N GLY A 31 1.00 -5.74 -7.26
CA GLY A 31 0.27 -4.53 -7.60
C GLY A 31 1.15 -3.48 -8.26
N CYS A 32 2.34 -3.20 -7.73
CA CYS A 32 3.30 -2.28 -8.33
C CYS A 32 3.79 -2.78 -9.69
N LEU A 33 4.10 -4.08 -9.83
CA LEU A 33 4.53 -4.67 -11.09
C LEU A 33 3.47 -4.50 -12.19
N LEU A 34 2.20 -4.73 -11.86
CA LEU A 34 1.08 -4.51 -12.77
C LEU A 34 0.86 -3.01 -13.05
N ALA A 35 0.96 -2.15 -12.04
CA ALA A 35 0.82 -0.70 -12.22
C ALA A 35 1.88 -0.15 -13.19
N ASP A 36 3.16 -0.51 -12.97
CA ASP A 36 4.27 -0.09 -13.84
C ASP A 36 4.09 -0.62 -15.27
N TYR A 37 3.70 -1.90 -15.39
CA TYR A 37 3.45 -2.51 -16.69
C TYR A 37 2.31 -1.84 -17.45
N GLU A 38 1.12 -1.75 -16.85
CA GLU A 38 -0.10 -1.20 -17.49
C GLU A 38 0.08 0.27 -17.87
N ILE A 39 0.57 1.09 -16.95
CA ILE A 39 0.80 2.52 -17.19
C ILE A 39 1.90 2.71 -18.23
N GLY A 40 3.01 1.95 -18.11
CA GLY A 40 4.13 2.01 -19.04
C GLY A 40 3.77 1.59 -20.46
N GLN A 41 3.02 0.48 -20.62
CA GLN A 41 2.56 0.03 -21.95
C GLN A 41 1.55 1.01 -22.55
N ARG A 42 0.62 1.52 -21.73
CA ARG A 42 -0.31 2.54 -22.18
C ARG A 42 0.41 3.79 -22.66
N ASN A 43 1.39 4.27 -21.88
CA ASN A 43 2.20 5.43 -22.25
C ASN A 43 2.93 5.24 -23.58
N ALA A 44 3.56 4.07 -23.76
CA ALA A 44 4.32 3.76 -24.96
C ALA A 44 3.45 3.63 -26.22
N LEU A 45 2.23 3.10 -26.09
CA LEU A 45 1.36 2.80 -27.24
C LEU A 45 0.49 3.97 -27.66
N ARG A 46 0.02 4.80 -26.74
CA ARG A 46 -0.96 5.86 -27.05
C ARG A 46 -0.85 7.14 -26.20
N GLY A 47 0.13 7.21 -25.29
CA GLY A 47 0.28 8.27 -24.32
C GLY A 47 -0.68 8.14 -23.14
N LEU A 48 -0.38 8.87 -22.07
CA LEU A 48 -1.23 8.96 -20.88
C LEU A 48 -2.14 10.19 -20.96
N PRO A 49 -3.35 10.12 -20.42
CA PRO A 49 -4.21 11.29 -20.27
C PRO A 49 -3.59 12.26 -19.26
N GLU A 50 -3.80 13.57 -19.47
CA GLU A 50 -3.29 14.61 -18.55
C GLU A 50 -3.86 14.48 -17.13
N ASP A 51 -5.08 13.96 -17.00
CA ASP A 51 -5.81 13.73 -15.76
C ASP A 51 -5.95 12.25 -15.43
N GLY A 52 -4.93 11.44 -15.75
CA GLY A 52 -4.86 10.02 -15.41
C GLY A 52 -4.43 9.78 -13.96
N TYR A 53 -5.07 8.83 -13.29
CA TYR A 53 -4.82 8.54 -11.87
C TYR A 53 -4.51 7.08 -11.59
N LEU A 54 -3.42 6.85 -10.84
CA LEU A 54 -3.15 5.65 -10.08
C LEU A 54 -3.85 5.78 -8.71
N ILE A 55 -4.52 4.73 -8.24
CA ILE A 55 -5.26 4.77 -6.97
C ILE A 55 -4.74 3.67 -6.04
N LYS A 56 -4.40 4.05 -4.81
CA LYS A 56 -3.96 3.12 -3.74
C LYS A 56 -4.72 3.36 -2.44
N THR A 57 -4.65 2.40 -1.51
CA THR A 57 -5.12 2.64 -0.14
C THR A 57 -4.02 3.24 0.73
N ILE A 58 -4.39 3.86 1.85
CA ILE A 58 -3.46 4.44 2.84
C ILE A 58 -2.47 3.44 3.43
N VAL A 59 -2.69 2.14 3.29
CA VAL A 59 -1.80 1.07 3.78
C VAL A 59 -1.10 0.32 2.65
N THR A 60 -1.22 0.82 1.44
CA THR A 60 -0.53 0.32 0.25
C THR A 60 0.81 1.05 0.10
N THR A 61 1.80 0.36 -0.42
CA THR A 61 3.20 0.81 -0.52
C THR A 61 3.38 2.19 -1.15
N ASN A 62 4.36 2.96 -0.65
CA ASN A 62 4.79 4.23 -1.25
C ASN A 62 5.59 4.04 -2.57
N MET A 63 5.90 2.80 -2.98
CA MET A 63 6.41 2.57 -4.33
C MET A 63 5.39 3.02 -5.40
N ALA A 64 4.09 2.98 -5.09
CA ALA A 64 3.05 3.48 -5.99
C ALA A 64 3.16 4.99 -6.23
N ASP A 65 3.58 5.76 -5.21
CA ASP A 65 3.84 7.20 -5.35
C ASP A 65 4.99 7.43 -6.33
N ALA A 66 6.10 6.68 -6.17
CA ALA A 66 7.25 6.78 -7.05
C ALA A 66 6.92 6.37 -8.51
N ILE A 67 6.03 5.39 -8.71
CA ILE A 67 5.53 5.01 -10.04
C ILE A 67 4.70 6.15 -10.64
N ALA A 68 3.78 6.73 -9.89
CA ALA A 68 2.96 7.85 -10.36
C ALA A 68 3.81 9.06 -10.74
N ASP A 69 4.79 9.41 -9.91
CA ASP A 69 5.74 10.50 -10.17
C ASP A 69 6.57 10.23 -11.44
N TYR A 70 7.06 9.02 -11.63
CA TYR A 70 7.86 8.64 -12.80
C TYR A 70 7.09 8.80 -14.11
N TYR A 71 5.83 8.42 -14.12
CA TYR A 71 4.95 8.56 -15.30
C TYR A 71 4.25 9.92 -15.37
N ASN A 72 4.46 10.80 -14.41
CA ASN A 72 3.79 12.09 -14.30
C ASN A 72 2.25 11.96 -14.35
N THR A 73 1.74 10.98 -13.61
CA THR A 73 0.30 10.76 -13.42
C THR A 73 -0.15 11.22 -12.05
N GLY A 74 -1.45 11.47 -11.89
CA GLY A 74 -2.02 11.73 -10.57
C GLY A 74 -2.01 10.48 -9.70
N LEU A 75 -1.87 10.68 -8.37
CA LEU A 75 -2.06 9.64 -7.37
C LEU A 75 -3.23 10.01 -6.47
N ILE A 76 -4.13 9.05 -6.24
CA ILE A 76 -5.21 9.20 -5.26
C ILE A 76 -5.03 8.15 -4.17
N GLU A 77 -4.89 8.63 -2.93
CA GLU A 77 -4.87 7.78 -1.74
C GLU A 77 -6.29 7.71 -1.15
N VAL A 78 -6.75 6.51 -0.82
CA VAL A 78 -8.08 6.29 -0.23
C VAL A 78 -7.98 5.43 1.03
N LEU A 79 -9.03 5.40 1.85
CA LEU A 79 -9.11 4.49 2.99
C LEU A 79 -9.07 3.02 2.54
N THR A 80 -8.68 2.13 3.45
CA THR A 80 -8.62 0.68 3.22
C THR A 80 -9.99 0.13 2.83
N GLY A 81 -10.02 -0.61 1.74
CA GLY A 81 -11.20 -1.26 1.17
C GLY A 81 -11.48 -0.81 -0.25
N PHE A 82 -11.55 -1.76 -1.16
CA PHE A 82 -11.64 -1.51 -2.61
C PHE A 82 -12.88 -0.68 -3.01
N LYS A 83 -13.93 -0.69 -2.16
CA LYS A 83 -15.10 0.17 -2.35
C LYS A 83 -14.74 1.66 -2.53
N TYR A 84 -13.67 2.13 -1.88
CA TYR A 84 -13.22 3.51 -2.01
C TYR A 84 -12.52 3.77 -3.36
N ILE A 85 -11.78 2.77 -3.88
CA ILE A 85 -11.27 2.80 -5.26
C ILE A 85 -12.44 2.79 -6.25
N GLY A 86 -13.43 1.92 -6.04
CA GLY A 86 -14.66 1.89 -6.84
C GLY A 86 -15.44 3.20 -6.82
N GLN A 87 -15.45 3.93 -5.69
CA GLN A 87 -16.05 5.26 -5.59
C GLN A 87 -15.31 6.30 -6.44
N GLN A 88 -13.98 6.25 -6.52
CA GLN A 88 -13.20 7.15 -7.38
C GLN A 88 -13.52 6.89 -8.86
N ILE A 89 -13.58 5.62 -9.26
CA ILE A 89 -13.98 5.24 -10.64
C ILE A 89 -15.35 5.82 -10.98
N LEU A 90 -16.33 5.65 -10.09
CA LEU A 90 -17.67 6.23 -10.27
C LEU A 90 -17.65 7.76 -10.33
N GLY A 91 -16.79 8.38 -9.50
CA GLY A 91 -16.57 9.82 -9.49
C GLY A 91 -16.08 10.34 -10.85
N PHE A 92 -15.09 9.68 -11.45
CA PHE A 92 -14.58 10.02 -12.78
C PHE A 92 -15.65 9.86 -13.87
N GLU A 93 -16.37 8.75 -13.83
CA GLU A 93 -17.46 8.50 -14.80
C GLU A 93 -18.59 9.52 -14.72
N THR A 94 -18.94 9.94 -13.51
CA THR A 94 -20.03 10.88 -13.27
C THR A 94 -19.63 12.33 -13.59
N SER A 95 -18.46 12.75 -13.13
CA SER A 95 -17.97 14.12 -13.32
C SER A 95 -17.41 14.37 -14.71
N LYS A 96 -17.01 13.30 -15.42
CA LYS A 96 -16.24 13.35 -16.67
C LYS A 96 -14.88 14.08 -16.50
N LYS A 97 -14.35 14.07 -15.29
CA LYS A 97 -13.03 14.63 -14.93
C LYS A 97 -12.22 13.55 -14.25
N GLY A 98 -10.98 13.40 -14.69
CA GLY A 98 -10.09 12.32 -14.26
C GLY A 98 -10.32 11.02 -15.04
N GLU A 99 -9.25 10.26 -15.21
CA GLU A 99 -9.28 8.95 -15.83
C GLU A 99 -8.59 7.91 -14.95
N TYR A 100 -9.26 6.80 -14.70
CA TYR A 100 -8.72 5.67 -13.96
C TYR A 100 -7.67 4.94 -14.81
N LEU A 101 -6.44 4.85 -14.32
CA LEU A 101 -5.37 4.09 -14.96
C LEU A 101 -5.26 2.69 -14.35
N PHE A 102 -5.12 2.62 -13.02
CA PHE A 102 -4.96 1.39 -12.27
C PHE A 102 -5.28 1.62 -10.79
N GLY A 103 -5.72 0.60 -10.08
CA GLY A 103 -5.92 0.68 -8.63
C GLY A 103 -5.69 -0.65 -7.95
N PHE A 104 -5.06 -0.63 -6.75
CA PHE A 104 -4.72 -1.84 -6.03
C PHE A 104 -4.66 -1.65 -4.51
N GLU A 105 -4.71 -2.79 -3.81
CA GLU A 105 -4.55 -2.92 -2.37
C GLU A 105 -3.40 -3.85 -2.04
N GLU A 106 -2.75 -3.63 -0.89
CA GLU A 106 -1.70 -4.50 -0.34
C GLU A 106 -2.17 -5.95 -0.14
N SER A 107 -3.48 -6.15 -0.04
CA SER A 107 -4.11 -7.45 0.21
C SER A 107 -4.34 -8.27 -1.06
N TYR A 108 -3.43 -8.21 -2.02
CA TYR A 108 -3.39 -9.00 -3.26
C TYR A 108 -4.49 -8.69 -4.29
N GLY A 109 -5.19 -7.59 -4.15
CA GLY A 109 -6.29 -7.24 -5.04
C GLY A 109 -6.00 -6.00 -5.89
N CYS A 110 -6.35 -6.06 -7.18
CA CYS A 110 -6.30 -4.94 -8.09
C CYS A 110 -7.45 -4.97 -9.09
N LEU A 111 -7.63 -3.88 -9.80
CA LEU A 111 -8.56 -3.77 -10.92
C LEU A 111 -7.89 -3.08 -12.10
N ILE A 112 -8.00 -3.67 -13.27
CA ILE A 112 -7.59 -3.12 -14.56
C ILE A 112 -8.85 -2.80 -15.36
N GLY A 113 -8.96 -1.55 -15.81
CA GLY A 113 -10.19 -1.08 -16.47
C GLY A 113 -11.30 -0.74 -15.49
N THR A 114 -12.49 -0.47 -16.02
CA THR A 114 -13.65 0.05 -15.25
C THR A 114 -14.91 -0.80 -15.38
N HIS A 115 -14.74 -2.06 -15.80
CA HIS A 115 -15.84 -3.02 -15.99
C HIS A 115 -16.48 -3.50 -14.68
N ALA A 116 -15.75 -3.37 -13.58
CA ALA A 116 -16.18 -3.71 -12.23
C ALA A 116 -15.94 -2.53 -11.25
N ARG A 117 -16.34 -2.70 -9.99
CA ARG A 117 -16.10 -1.76 -8.88
C ARG A 117 -15.42 -2.43 -7.70
N ASP A 118 -14.94 -3.64 -7.92
CA ASP A 118 -14.15 -4.41 -6.97
C ASP A 118 -12.99 -5.07 -7.70
N LYS A 119 -12.08 -5.66 -6.95
CA LYS A 119 -10.91 -6.39 -7.43
C LYS A 119 -11.30 -7.52 -8.38
N ASP A 120 -10.45 -7.79 -9.36
CA ASP A 120 -10.69 -8.86 -10.33
C ASP A 120 -9.38 -9.64 -10.56
N ALA A 121 -9.28 -10.81 -9.92
CA ALA A 121 -8.12 -11.67 -10.04
C ALA A 121 -8.01 -12.33 -11.42
N ILE A 122 -9.11 -12.47 -12.16
CA ILE A 122 -9.08 -13.07 -13.51
C ILE A 122 -8.40 -12.11 -14.48
N VAL A 123 -8.79 -10.83 -14.45
CA VAL A 123 -8.14 -9.79 -15.28
C VAL A 123 -6.70 -9.58 -14.84
N ALA A 124 -6.41 -9.57 -13.52
CA ALA A 124 -5.05 -9.50 -13.00
C ALA A 124 -4.19 -10.67 -13.49
N THR A 125 -4.75 -11.89 -13.54
CA THR A 125 -4.07 -13.08 -14.10
C THR A 125 -3.73 -12.89 -15.57
N MET A 126 -4.67 -12.39 -16.38
CA MET A 126 -4.42 -12.11 -17.80
C MET A 126 -3.30 -11.11 -17.98
N ALA A 127 -3.37 -9.97 -17.30
CA ALA A 127 -2.35 -8.92 -17.39
C ALA A 127 -0.98 -9.40 -16.91
N LEU A 128 -0.92 -10.20 -15.85
CA LEU A 128 0.35 -10.74 -15.37
C LEU A 128 0.96 -11.76 -16.34
N CYS A 129 0.15 -12.57 -17.02
CA CYS A 129 0.61 -13.45 -18.09
C CYS A 129 1.12 -12.66 -19.30
N GLU A 130 0.44 -11.57 -19.66
CA GLU A 130 0.86 -10.66 -20.72
C GLU A 130 2.18 -9.98 -20.35
N ALA A 131 2.29 -9.43 -19.14
CA ALA A 131 3.54 -8.85 -18.62
C ALA A 131 4.68 -9.87 -18.65
N ALA A 132 4.45 -11.12 -18.23
CA ALA A 132 5.45 -12.18 -18.28
C ALA A 132 5.91 -12.48 -19.71
N ALA A 133 4.97 -12.51 -20.67
CA ALA A 133 5.30 -12.71 -22.10
C ALA A 133 6.11 -11.51 -22.65
N TYR A 134 5.72 -10.29 -22.29
CA TYR A 134 6.43 -9.07 -22.69
C TYR A 134 7.86 -9.04 -22.13
N TYR A 135 8.05 -9.27 -20.84
CA TYR A 135 9.39 -9.28 -20.25
C TYR A 135 10.26 -10.42 -20.81
N LYS A 136 9.66 -11.57 -21.14
CA LYS A 136 10.36 -12.67 -21.80
C LYS A 136 10.91 -12.26 -23.17
N THR A 137 10.26 -11.37 -23.93
CA THR A 137 10.83 -10.84 -25.18
C THR A 137 12.09 -10.00 -24.97
N LYS A 138 12.32 -9.53 -23.73
CA LYS A 138 13.51 -8.79 -23.31
C LYS A 138 14.53 -9.66 -22.56
N ASP A 139 14.38 -10.97 -22.61
CA ASP A 139 15.17 -11.91 -21.84
C ASP A 139 15.11 -11.68 -20.32
N MET A 140 13.95 -11.26 -19.82
CA MET A 140 13.69 -11.00 -18.41
C MET A 140 12.60 -11.91 -17.85
N THR A 141 12.73 -12.30 -16.60
CA THR A 141 11.67 -12.87 -15.79
C THR A 141 10.85 -11.75 -15.12
N LEU A 142 9.69 -12.08 -14.54
CA LEU A 142 8.96 -11.11 -13.70
C LEU A 142 9.75 -10.72 -12.43
N TRP A 143 10.64 -11.60 -11.96
CA TRP A 143 11.53 -11.26 -10.85
C TRP A 143 12.60 -10.24 -11.28
N ASP A 144 13.20 -10.41 -12.48
CA ASP A 144 14.11 -9.41 -13.01
C ASP A 144 13.43 -8.04 -13.18
N ALA A 145 12.17 -8.04 -13.65
CA ALA A 145 11.38 -6.81 -13.75
C ALA A 145 11.14 -6.16 -12.37
N MET A 146 10.86 -6.96 -11.35
CA MET A 146 10.70 -6.46 -9.98
C MET A 146 12.02 -5.85 -9.44
N ILE A 147 13.15 -6.47 -9.70
CA ILE A 147 14.46 -5.94 -9.32
C ILE A 147 14.74 -4.62 -10.05
N GLU A 148 14.47 -4.53 -11.36
CA GLU A 148 14.61 -3.27 -12.12
C GLU A 148 13.73 -2.15 -11.55
N MET A 149 12.53 -2.48 -11.08
CA MET A 149 11.66 -1.52 -10.41
C MET A 149 12.25 -1.04 -9.08
N TYR A 150 12.82 -1.94 -8.27
CA TYR A 150 13.50 -1.54 -7.03
C TYR A 150 14.70 -0.62 -7.31
N GLU A 151 15.48 -0.90 -8.34
CA GLU A 151 16.59 -0.05 -8.76
C GLU A 151 16.12 1.34 -9.23
N ARG A 152 14.98 1.40 -9.93
CA ARG A 152 14.40 2.63 -10.48
C ARG A 152 13.69 3.48 -9.43
N TYR A 153 12.89 2.89 -8.58
CA TYR A 153 11.98 3.58 -7.65
C TYR A 153 12.50 3.63 -6.23
N GLY A 154 13.32 2.67 -5.84
CA GLY A 154 13.84 2.46 -4.49
C GLY A 154 13.39 1.13 -3.90
N TYR A 155 14.11 0.66 -2.91
CA TYR A 155 13.89 -0.64 -2.26
C TYR A 155 12.84 -0.52 -1.16
N TYR A 156 11.57 -0.43 -1.56
CA TYR A 156 10.44 -0.39 -0.63
C TYR A 156 10.16 -1.77 -0.04
N LYS A 157 9.92 -1.79 1.25
CA LYS A 157 9.51 -2.98 2.00
C LYS A 157 8.36 -2.62 2.92
N ASP A 158 7.24 -3.28 2.72
CA ASP A 158 6.04 -3.10 3.53
C ASP A 158 5.76 -4.38 4.29
N ASP A 159 5.30 -4.26 5.54
CA ASP A 159 5.01 -5.40 6.39
C ASP A 159 3.86 -5.06 7.36
N ILE A 160 3.39 -6.06 8.09
CA ILE A 160 2.27 -5.96 9.00
C ILE A 160 2.52 -6.72 10.28
N GLN A 161 2.27 -6.07 11.42
CA GLN A 161 2.15 -6.74 12.72
C GLN A 161 0.69 -6.76 13.15
N SER A 162 0.28 -7.85 13.78
CA SER A 162 -1.09 -8.00 14.28
C SER A 162 -1.07 -8.49 15.72
N ILE A 163 -1.77 -7.78 16.60
CA ILE A 163 -1.95 -8.15 18.00
C ILE A 163 -3.41 -8.52 18.21
N THR A 164 -3.65 -9.75 18.68
CA THR A 164 -4.98 -10.25 19.03
C THR A 164 -5.13 -10.26 20.55
N LEU A 165 -6.07 -9.49 21.06
CA LEU A 165 -6.38 -9.38 22.49
C LEU A 165 -7.79 -9.93 22.73
N LYS A 166 -7.87 -11.12 23.34
CA LYS A 166 -9.14 -11.84 23.49
C LYS A 166 -10.07 -11.20 24.53
N GLY A 167 -11.37 -11.37 24.31
CA GLY A 167 -12.43 -10.96 25.24
C GLY A 167 -12.75 -9.47 25.25
N ILE A 168 -13.64 -9.07 26.14
CA ILE A 168 -14.10 -7.67 26.31
C ILE A 168 -12.95 -6.79 26.79
N GLU A 169 -12.10 -7.28 27.68
CA GLU A 169 -10.91 -6.59 28.16
C GLU A 169 -9.92 -6.32 27.02
N GLY A 170 -9.79 -7.26 26.07
CA GLY A 170 -8.96 -7.09 24.88
C GLY A 170 -9.45 -5.95 23.98
N LEU A 171 -10.76 -5.82 23.78
CA LEU A 171 -11.33 -4.69 23.02
C LEU A 171 -11.07 -3.36 23.73
N ALA A 172 -11.20 -3.32 25.06
CA ALA A 172 -10.90 -2.10 25.84
C ALA A 172 -9.43 -1.70 25.71
N LYS A 173 -8.51 -2.68 25.76
CA LYS A 173 -7.07 -2.44 25.55
C LYS A 173 -6.75 -1.92 24.15
N ILE A 174 -7.40 -2.44 23.12
CA ILE A 174 -7.22 -1.93 21.73
C ILE A 174 -7.64 -0.45 21.66
N GLN A 175 -8.75 -0.08 22.30
CA GLN A 175 -9.19 1.32 22.35
C GLN A 175 -8.20 2.18 23.16
N GLU A 176 -7.68 1.68 24.27
CA GLU A 176 -6.67 2.36 25.08
C GLU A 176 -5.39 2.65 24.28
N ILE A 177 -4.91 1.67 23.50
CA ILE A 177 -3.76 1.84 22.60
C ILE A 177 -4.00 3.00 21.63
N LEU A 178 -5.13 2.98 20.90
CA LEU A 178 -5.46 4.03 19.95
C LEU A 178 -5.63 5.40 20.60
N GLU A 179 -6.32 5.48 21.74
CA GLU A 179 -6.51 6.76 22.44
C GLU A 179 -5.20 7.31 23.02
N THR A 180 -4.31 6.44 23.48
CA THR A 180 -2.97 6.83 23.96
C THR A 180 -2.13 7.41 22.84
N LEU A 181 -2.06 6.70 21.69
CA LEU A 181 -1.34 7.16 20.49
C LEU A 181 -1.94 8.43 19.89
N ARG A 182 -3.26 8.60 19.98
CA ARG A 182 -3.98 9.79 19.52
C ARG A 182 -3.68 11.01 20.36
N LYS A 183 -3.70 10.85 21.69
CA LYS A 183 -3.45 11.95 22.63
C LYS A 183 -1.98 12.34 22.69
N ASN A 184 -1.11 11.37 22.53
CA ASN A 184 0.34 11.56 22.63
C ASN A 184 1.03 10.94 21.40
N PRO A 185 0.95 11.59 20.23
CA PRO A 185 1.66 11.12 19.05
C PRO A 185 3.16 11.01 19.35
N PRO A 186 3.81 9.88 19.04
CA PRO A 186 5.25 9.74 19.26
C PRO A 186 6.03 10.74 18.39
N ALA A 187 7.13 11.27 18.92
CA ALA A 187 8.03 12.12 18.15
C ALA A 187 8.93 11.31 17.20
N GLU A 188 9.15 10.02 17.53
CA GLU A 188 10.01 9.11 16.80
C GLU A 188 9.47 7.67 16.92
N ILE A 189 9.61 6.87 15.86
CA ILE A 189 9.27 5.45 15.81
C ILE A 189 10.42 4.72 15.12
N ALA A 190 11.02 3.74 15.80
CA ALA A 190 12.13 2.93 15.28
C ALA A 190 13.31 3.74 14.69
N GLY A 191 13.65 4.88 15.29
CA GLY A 191 14.70 5.77 14.80
C GLY A 191 14.27 6.75 13.69
N TYR A 192 13.05 6.65 13.19
CA TYR A 192 12.48 7.58 12.21
C TYR A 192 11.70 8.69 12.90
N LYS A 193 11.98 9.94 12.55
CA LYS A 193 11.21 11.09 13.05
C LYS A 193 9.79 11.06 12.50
N VAL A 194 8.80 11.32 13.37
CA VAL A 194 7.42 11.54 12.92
C VAL A 194 7.31 12.95 12.34
N LEU A 195 7.00 13.04 11.07
CA LEU A 195 6.83 14.30 10.33
C LEU A 195 5.40 14.81 10.43
N LYS A 196 4.43 13.90 10.24
CA LYS A 196 3.00 14.19 10.35
C LYS A 196 2.29 13.08 11.11
N ALA A 197 1.28 13.45 11.89
CA ALA A 197 0.35 12.54 12.54
C ALA A 197 -1.05 12.78 11.94
N ARG A 198 -1.61 11.74 11.29
CA ARG A 198 -2.94 11.78 10.70
C ARG A 198 -3.91 11.00 11.58
N ASP A 199 -5.00 11.63 11.99
CA ASP A 199 -6.12 11.02 12.70
C ASP A 199 -7.37 11.08 11.82
N TYR A 200 -7.70 9.96 11.20
CA TYR A 200 -8.89 9.87 10.33
C TYR A 200 -10.20 9.87 11.10
N LYS A 201 -10.19 9.67 12.44
CA LYS A 201 -11.36 9.80 13.30
C LYS A 201 -11.69 11.27 13.57
N ALA A 202 -10.66 12.09 13.75
CA ALA A 202 -10.79 13.52 13.99
C ALA A 202 -10.75 14.37 12.71
N ASP A 203 -10.47 13.75 11.56
CA ASP A 203 -10.22 14.41 10.27
C ASP A 203 -9.09 15.45 10.36
N THR A 204 -7.95 15.06 10.95
CA THR A 204 -6.81 15.97 11.15
C THR A 204 -5.51 15.37 10.64
N ILE A 205 -4.67 16.22 10.04
CA ILE A 205 -3.25 15.98 9.79
C ILE A 205 -2.50 17.07 10.57
N GLN A 206 -1.73 16.67 11.55
CA GLN A 206 -0.87 17.56 12.31
C GLN A 206 0.57 17.47 11.79
N ASP A 207 1.12 18.57 11.34
CA ASP A 207 2.57 18.69 11.08
C ASP A 207 3.30 18.76 12.43
N MET A 208 4.22 17.83 12.67
CA MET A 208 4.89 17.68 13.96
C MET A 208 6.01 18.69 14.18
N GLN A 209 6.44 19.41 13.13
CA GLN A 209 7.47 20.43 13.23
C GLN A 209 6.87 21.82 13.43
N THR A 210 5.83 22.15 12.67
CA THR A 210 5.20 23.47 12.69
C THR A 210 4.02 23.57 13.63
N GLY A 211 3.38 22.43 13.97
CA GLY A 211 2.12 22.35 14.71
C GLY A 211 0.90 22.71 13.88
N GLU A 212 1.05 22.95 12.57
CA GLU A 212 -0.08 23.24 11.67
C GLU A 212 -1.01 22.04 11.57
N VAL A 213 -2.31 22.30 11.54
CA VAL A 213 -3.35 21.27 11.42
C VAL A 213 -4.17 21.51 10.16
N SER A 214 -4.35 20.45 9.36
CA SER A 214 -5.20 20.44 8.17
C SER A 214 -6.15 19.24 8.19
N SER A 215 -7.11 19.18 7.26
CA SER A 215 -8.02 18.03 7.10
C SER A 215 -7.34 16.91 6.32
N THR A 216 -7.70 15.64 6.61
CA THR A 216 -7.32 14.47 5.81
C THR A 216 -8.04 14.43 4.47
N GLY A 217 -9.21 15.05 4.38
CA GLY A 217 -10.09 15.02 3.20
C GLY A 217 -10.70 13.65 2.91
N LEU A 218 -10.54 12.68 3.82
CA LEU A 218 -11.06 11.32 3.67
C LEU A 218 -12.21 11.06 4.65
N PRO A 219 -13.07 10.05 4.39
CA PRO A 219 -14.15 9.70 5.29
C PRO A 219 -13.66 9.35 6.70
N THR A 220 -14.48 9.61 7.72
CA THR A 220 -14.16 9.28 9.11
C THR A 220 -13.90 7.79 9.29
N SER A 221 -12.76 7.46 9.90
CA SER A 221 -12.35 6.08 10.21
C SER A 221 -11.50 6.05 11.49
N ASN A 222 -11.62 5.01 12.31
CA ASN A 222 -10.79 4.88 13.52
C ASN A 222 -9.38 4.37 13.18
N VAL A 223 -8.62 5.18 12.48
CA VAL A 223 -7.27 4.89 11.98
C VAL A 223 -6.34 6.04 12.36
N LEU A 224 -5.12 5.70 12.77
CA LEU A 224 -4.00 6.63 12.94
C LEU A 224 -2.93 6.30 11.90
N TYR A 225 -2.30 7.34 11.36
CA TYR A 225 -1.22 7.18 10.40
C TYR A 225 -0.10 8.19 10.71
N TYR A 226 1.12 7.74 10.65
CA TYR A 226 2.30 8.56 10.89
C TYR A 226 3.16 8.56 9.64
N ASP A 227 3.33 9.75 9.05
CA ASP A 227 4.35 9.97 8.03
C ASP A 227 5.69 10.10 8.75
N LEU A 228 6.66 9.32 8.38
CA LEU A 228 7.97 9.25 9.01
C LEU A 228 9.05 9.81 8.08
N SER A 229 10.23 10.11 8.63
CA SER A 229 11.39 10.45 7.80
C SER A 229 11.78 9.29 6.87
N ASP A 230 12.56 9.62 5.82
CA ASP A 230 13.14 8.66 4.88
C ASP A 230 12.11 7.80 4.14
N ASP A 231 10.95 8.38 3.81
CA ASP A 231 9.86 7.71 3.10
C ASP A 231 9.22 6.54 3.87
N ALA A 232 9.48 6.46 5.20
CA ALA A 232 8.87 5.46 6.06
C ALA A 232 7.49 5.91 6.55
N TRP A 233 6.67 4.95 6.98
CA TRP A 233 5.34 5.22 7.52
C TRP A 233 4.86 4.12 8.46
N LEU A 234 3.91 4.47 9.34
CA LEU A 234 3.21 3.52 10.21
C LEU A 234 1.71 3.86 10.25
N CYS A 235 0.87 2.85 10.03
CA CYS A 235 -0.59 2.95 10.16
C CYS A 235 -1.11 2.01 11.25
N VAL A 236 -1.91 2.52 12.17
CA VAL A 236 -2.52 1.76 13.26
C VAL A 236 -4.02 1.68 13.03
N ARG A 237 -4.51 0.45 12.85
CA ARG A 237 -5.92 0.20 12.51
C ARG A 237 -6.48 -0.98 13.31
N PRO A 238 -7.56 -0.78 14.09
CA PRO A 238 -8.28 -1.88 14.73
C PRO A 238 -9.06 -2.66 13.66
N SER A 239 -9.23 -3.96 13.87
CA SER A 239 -10.16 -4.76 13.08
C SER A 239 -11.59 -4.37 13.41
N GLY A 240 -12.46 -4.32 12.39
CA GLY A 240 -13.89 -4.06 12.60
C GLY A 240 -14.68 -5.27 13.09
N THR A 241 -14.14 -6.47 12.94
CA THR A 241 -14.86 -7.74 13.19
C THR A 241 -14.21 -8.62 14.24
N GLU A 242 -12.94 -8.42 14.55
CA GLU A 242 -12.17 -9.24 15.48
C GLU A 242 -11.50 -8.37 16.55
N PRO A 243 -11.24 -8.90 17.76
CA PRO A 243 -10.47 -8.19 18.79
C PRO A 243 -8.98 -8.17 18.45
N LYS A 244 -8.65 -7.45 17.38
CA LYS A 244 -7.33 -7.37 16.77
C LYS A 244 -7.00 -5.93 16.39
N VAL A 245 -5.78 -5.53 16.61
CA VAL A 245 -5.21 -4.30 16.04
C VAL A 245 -4.08 -4.66 15.08
N LYS A 246 -4.05 -3.98 13.96
CA LYS A 246 -3.05 -4.14 12.90
C LYS A 246 -2.18 -2.90 12.82
N PHE A 247 -0.89 -3.13 12.67
CA PHE A 247 0.13 -2.13 12.46
C PHE A 247 0.75 -2.41 11.09
N TYR A 248 0.37 -1.61 10.11
CA TYR A 248 0.97 -1.64 8.78
C TYR A 248 2.12 -0.66 8.77
N TYR A 249 3.23 -1.00 8.18
CA TYR A 249 4.35 -0.08 8.04
C TYR A 249 5.11 -0.35 6.76
N GLY A 250 5.70 0.70 6.23
CA GLY A 250 6.59 0.64 5.09
C GLY A 250 7.85 1.43 5.37
N ILE A 251 8.93 0.95 4.78
CA ILE A 251 10.24 1.59 4.84
C ILE A 251 10.89 1.60 3.46
N LYS A 252 11.89 2.43 3.29
CA LYS A 252 12.73 2.45 2.09
C LYS A 252 14.18 2.14 2.46
N GLY A 253 14.74 1.14 1.80
CA GLY A 253 16.13 0.75 1.95
C GLY A 253 17.00 1.25 0.82
N THR A 254 18.31 0.99 0.96
CA THR A 254 19.33 1.21 -0.08
C THR A 254 19.62 -0.07 -0.88
N SER A 255 19.12 -1.22 -0.41
CA SER A 255 19.16 -2.53 -1.05
C SER A 255 18.04 -3.41 -0.49
N LEU A 256 17.77 -4.58 -1.07
CA LEU A 256 16.80 -5.55 -0.54
C LEU A 256 17.16 -5.96 0.89
N SER A 257 18.43 -6.28 1.16
CA SER A 257 18.88 -6.68 2.49
C SER A 257 18.71 -5.55 3.51
N ASP A 258 19.07 -4.31 3.17
CA ASP A 258 18.88 -3.15 4.05
C ASP A 258 17.39 -2.89 4.31
N ALA A 259 16.53 -3.05 3.30
CA ALA A 259 15.10 -2.93 3.45
C ALA A 259 14.53 -4.01 4.39
N ASP A 260 14.97 -5.27 4.25
CA ASP A 260 14.56 -6.36 5.12
C ASP A 260 14.98 -6.14 6.59
N GLU A 261 16.23 -5.70 6.82
CA GLU A 261 16.75 -5.40 8.16
C GLU A 261 15.99 -4.25 8.84
N LYS A 262 15.76 -3.15 8.10
CA LYS A 262 14.98 -1.99 8.57
C LYS A 262 13.54 -2.35 8.88
N SER A 263 12.88 -3.12 7.99
CA SER A 263 11.52 -3.58 8.21
C SER A 263 11.41 -4.46 9.46
N ALA A 264 12.33 -5.39 9.64
CA ALA A 264 12.38 -6.22 10.84
C ALA A 264 12.64 -5.40 12.13
N ALA A 265 13.47 -4.36 12.06
CA ALA A 265 13.70 -3.44 13.17
C ALA A 265 12.43 -2.64 13.51
N MET A 266 11.75 -2.08 12.50
CA MET A 266 10.48 -1.38 12.66
C MET A 266 9.43 -2.27 13.35
N GLY A 267 9.27 -3.52 12.90
CA GLY A 267 8.32 -4.44 13.50
C GLY A 267 8.60 -4.72 14.99
N ARG A 268 9.87 -4.89 15.37
CA ARG A 268 10.26 -5.07 16.78
C ARG A 268 9.96 -3.84 17.64
N GLU A 269 10.29 -2.65 17.14
CA GLU A 269 10.06 -1.40 17.87
C GLU A 269 8.56 -1.07 18.01
N VAL A 270 7.76 -1.35 16.98
CA VAL A 270 6.31 -1.21 17.06
C VAL A 270 5.74 -2.09 18.17
N LEU A 271 6.14 -3.36 18.23
CA LEU A 271 5.69 -4.26 19.31
C LEU A 271 6.15 -3.76 20.68
N ALA A 272 7.42 -3.36 20.84
CA ALA A 272 7.94 -2.82 22.10
C ALA A 272 7.25 -1.51 22.52
N MET A 273 6.86 -0.67 21.57
CA MET A 273 6.07 0.54 21.85
C MET A 273 4.68 0.19 22.41
N ILE A 274 4.03 -0.81 21.83
CA ILE A 274 2.70 -1.23 22.27
C ILE A 274 2.75 -1.95 23.63
N ASP A 275 3.76 -2.77 23.88
CA ASP A 275 3.97 -3.43 25.18
C ASP A 275 4.10 -2.42 26.33
N LYS A 276 4.63 -1.22 26.08
CA LYS A 276 4.72 -0.14 27.08
C LYS A 276 3.37 0.54 27.36
N ILE A 277 2.41 0.43 26.46
CA ILE A 277 1.06 1.00 26.60
C ILE A 277 0.13 0.00 27.29
N MET A 278 0.33 -1.29 27.07
CA MET A 278 -0.45 -2.38 27.68
C MET A 278 -0.16 -2.60 29.17
#